data_79b5d141d4e3e69a347e07a88844d0ca
#
_entry.id   79b5d141d4e3e69a347e07a88844d0ca
#
_cell.length_a   1.000
_cell.length_b   1.000
_cell.length_c   1.000
_cell.angle_alpha   90.00
_cell.angle_beta   90.00
_cell.angle_gamma   90.00
#
_symmetry.space_group_name_H-M   'P 1'
#
loop_
_entity.id
_entity.type
_entity.pdbx_description
1 polymer ?
#
loop_
_entity_poly.entity_id
_entity_poly.type
_entity_poly.pdbx_seq_one_letter_code
_entity_poly.pdbx_strand_id
1 'polypeptide(L)'
;MINHLAAFLIGFAAGFAILFIFYKLITLSIAGGMVIGGANIFAAARSAVKKRTVKLRVQFFDLLESMAVAMRAGNPLLKSLQSAREDLMLIYPEDADIITELEIIIGRFNNAVPLSEAFSDLAERSGLEDIASFASIYATIEGKSGRADEIVRETQQIIADKMEIEMEIDTLMTAAKSELNIMLFMPLVILGVIGYAGAGFMDAIYTTTVGRVVSTGGLAVFILSFIMARKFSSVSL
;
A
#
# COMPACT_ATOMS: atom_id res chain seq x y z
N MET A 1 10.25 -2.25 -14.71
CA MET A 1 9.70 -3.04 -15.85
C MET A 1 9.34 -4.47 -15.48
N ILE A 2 10.17 -5.21 -14.74
CA ILE A 2 9.93 -6.62 -14.34
C ILE A 2 8.62 -6.80 -13.54
N ASN A 3 8.29 -5.84 -12.68
CA ASN A 3 7.08 -5.92 -11.84
C ASN A 3 5.76 -5.79 -12.62
N HIS A 4 5.73 -5.04 -13.72
CA HIS A 4 4.50 -4.88 -14.53
C HIS A 4 4.23 -6.10 -15.38
N LEU A 5 5.29 -6.75 -15.90
CA LEU A 5 5.16 -8.00 -16.65
C LEU A 5 4.68 -9.14 -15.72
N ALA A 6 5.26 -9.24 -14.53
CA ALA A 6 4.83 -10.23 -13.54
C ALA A 6 3.36 -10.00 -13.10
N ALA A 7 2.95 -8.76 -12.87
CA ALA A 7 1.57 -8.43 -12.53
C ALA A 7 0.59 -8.79 -13.67
N PHE A 8 0.98 -8.54 -14.92
CA PHE A 8 0.19 -8.95 -16.07
C PHE A 8 0.06 -10.47 -16.15
N LEU A 9 1.17 -11.22 -16.03
CA LEU A 9 1.15 -12.68 -16.13
C LEU A 9 0.30 -13.32 -15.03
N ILE A 10 0.38 -12.83 -13.80
CA ILE A 10 -0.44 -13.32 -12.70
C ILE A 10 -1.92 -13.04 -12.96
N GLY A 11 -2.26 -11.82 -13.36
CA GLY A 11 -3.64 -11.44 -13.69
C GLY A 11 -4.20 -12.22 -14.88
N PHE A 12 -3.38 -12.41 -15.91
CA PHE A 12 -3.73 -13.22 -17.08
C PHE A 12 -3.98 -14.69 -16.72
N ALA A 13 -3.06 -15.30 -15.95
CA ALA A 13 -3.19 -16.69 -15.54
C ALA A 13 -4.43 -16.92 -14.67
N ALA A 14 -4.72 -16.02 -13.73
CA ALA A 14 -5.91 -16.10 -12.90
C ALA A 14 -7.19 -15.94 -13.74
N GLY A 15 -7.26 -14.94 -14.60
CA GLY A 15 -8.42 -14.70 -15.47
C GLY A 15 -8.66 -15.82 -16.45
N PHE A 16 -7.58 -16.34 -17.05
CA PHE A 16 -7.64 -17.50 -17.95
C PHE A 16 -8.16 -18.73 -17.19
N ALA A 17 -7.61 -19.06 -16.02
CA ALA A 17 -8.03 -20.22 -15.24
C ALA A 17 -9.51 -20.16 -14.84
N ILE A 18 -9.98 -18.99 -14.35
CA ILE A 18 -11.39 -18.81 -13.96
C ILE A 18 -12.30 -19.04 -15.16
N LEU A 19 -12.07 -18.38 -16.29
CA LEU A 19 -12.94 -18.51 -17.46
C LEU A 19 -12.84 -19.91 -18.10
N PHE A 20 -11.68 -20.54 -18.05
CA PHE A 20 -11.52 -21.90 -18.56
C PHE A 20 -12.30 -22.91 -17.71
N ILE A 21 -12.32 -22.77 -16.40
CA ILE A 21 -13.11 -23.63 -15.50
C ILE A 21 -14.61 -23.49 -15.79
N PHE A 22 -15.11 -22.27 -16.04
CA PHE A 22 -16.54 -22.02 -16.25
C PHE A 22 -17.04 -22.36 -17.65
N TYR A 23 -16.22 -22.21 -18.70
CA TYR A 23 -16.70 -22.32 -20.08
C TYR A 23 -15.98 -23.38 -20.92
N LYS A 24 -14.80 -23.86 -20.52
CA LYS A 24 -13.89 -24.71 -21.33
C LYS A 24 -13.62 -24.17 -22.76
N LEU A 25 -13.82 -22.86 -22.98
CA LEU A 25 -13.57 -22.20 -24.26
C LEU A 25 -12.25 -21.43 -24.21
N ILE A 26 -11.21 -21.95 -24.91
CA ILE A 26 -9.87 -21.36 -24.91
C ILE A 26 -9.88 -19.91 -25.40
N THR A 27 -10.64 -19.62 -26.47
CA THR A 27 -10.71 -18.28 -27.06
C THR A 27 -11.26 -17.24 -26.08
N LEU A 28 -12.36 -17.58 -25.38
CA LEU A 28 -12.96 -16.71 -24.36
C LEU A 28 -12.04 -16.53 -23.15
N SER A 29 -11.34 -17.60 -22.74
CA SER A 29 -10.40 -17.57 -21.61
C SER A 29 -9.18 -16.70 -21.91
N ILE A 30 -8.65 -16.73 -23.13
CA ILE A 30 -7.55 -15.86 -23.56
C ILE A 30 -8.01 -14.39 -23.55
N ALA A 31 -9.16 -14.09 -24.14
CA ALA A 31 -9.68 -12.73 -24.20
C ALA A 31 -9.92 -12.14 -22.79
N GLY A 32 -10.56 -12.88 -21.90
CA GLY A 32 -10.80 -12.46 -20.53
C GLY A 32 -9.51 -12.38 -19.68
N GLY A 33 -8.58 -13.31 -19.89
CA GLY A 33 -7.24 -13.24 -19.28
C GLY A 33 -6.49 -11.99 -19.66
N MET A 34 -6.55 -11.54 -20.93
CA MET A 34 -5.95 -10.27 -21.36
C MET A 34 -6.57 -9.06 -20.69
N VAL A 35 -7.90 -9.01 -20.54
CA VAL A 35 -8.59 -7.92 -19.89
C VAL A 35 -8.22 -7.84 -18.41
N ILE A 36 -8.25 -8.97 -17.71
CA ILE A 36 -7.90 -9.02 -16.26
C ILE A 36 -6.41 -8.75 -16.05
N GLY A 37 -5.53 -9.26 -16.91
CA GLY A 37 -4.09 -8.97 -16.88
C GLY A 37 -3.80 -7.49 -17.08
N GLY A 38 -4.47 -6.82 -18.02
CA GLY A 38 -4.37 -5.38 -18.25
C GLY A 38 -4.84 -4.56 -17.04
N ALA A 39 -5.98 -4.91 -16.46
CA ALA A 39 -6.49 -4.25 -15.25
C ALA A 39 -5.54 -4.42 -14.05
N ASN A 40 -4.88 -5.58 -13.94
CA ASN A 40 -3.93 -5.86 -12.85
C ASN A 40 -2.64 -5.01 -12.95
N ILE A 41 -2.18 -4.65 -14.14
CA ILE A 41 -1.06 -3.70 -14.31
C ILE A 41 -1.40 -2.35 -13.67
N PHE A 42 -2.60 -1.85 -13.95
CA PHE A 42 -3.05 -0.56 -13.42
C PHE A 42 -3.19 -0.58 -11.89
N ALA A 43 -3.71 -1.68 -11.34
CA ALA A 43 -3.80 -1.89 -9.90
C ALA A 43 -2.40 -1.99 -9.25
N ALA A 44 -1.45 -2.67 -9.90
CA ALA A 44 -0.07 -2.81 -9.41
C ALA A 44 0.67 -1.45 -9.39
N ALA A 45 0.46 -0.60 -10.40
CA ALA A 45 1.05 0.74 -10.44
C ALA A 45 0.57 1.61 -9.27
N ARG A 46 -0.75 1.60 -8.99
CA ARG A 46 -1.31 2.31 -7.82
C ARG A 46 -0.77 1.77 -6.49
N SER A 47 -0.62 0.46 -6.37
CA SER A 47 -0.06 -0.17 -5.17
C SER A 47 1.41 0.21 -4.95
N ALA A 48 2.20 0.40 -6.01
CA ALA A 48 3.60 0.81 -5.90
C ALA A 48 3.73 2.23 -5.32
N VAL A 49 2.88 3.17 -5.77
CA VAL A 49 2.83 4.54 -5.21
C VAL A 49 2.46 4.51 -3.73
N LYS A 50 1.39 3.78 -3.37
CA LYS A 50 0.96 3.65 -1.96
C LYS A 50 2.08 3.08 -1.08
N LYS A 51 2.81 2.06 -1.55
CA LYS A 51 3.94 1.49 -0.80
C LYS A 51 5.06 2.50 -0.58
N ARG A 52 5.37 3.35 -1.56
CA ARG A 52 6.38 4.39 -1.42
C ARG A 52 5.96 5.43 -0.37
N THR A 53 4.70 5.86 -0.38
CA THR A 53 4.17 6.81 0.61
C THR A 53 4.21 6.23 2.03
N VAL A 54 3.80 4.95 2.21
CA VAL A 54 3.90 4.27 3.51
C VAL A 54 5.35 4.16 3.97
N LYS A 55 6.29 3.83 3.06
CA LYS A 55 7.71 3.76 3.38
C LYS A 55 8.25 5.12 3.84
N LEU A 56 7.91 6.20 3.14
CA LEU A 56 8.34 7.55 3.52
C LEU A 56 7.76 7.96 4.88
N ARG A 57 6.53 7.55 5.21
CA ARG A 57 5.92 7.80 6.53
C ARG A 57 6.73 7.15 7.66
N VAL A 58 7.13 5.89 7.50
CA VAL A 58 8.00 5.19 8.49
C VAL A 58 9.33 5.92 8.61
N GLN A 59 9.96 6.27 7.50
CA GLN A 59 11.22 6.99 7.48
C GLN A 59 11.10 8.38 8.14
N PHE A 60 9.97 9.05 8.00
CA PHE A 60 9.70 10.32 8.67
C PHE A 60 9.53 10.15 10.19
N PHE A 61 8.90 9.05 10.63
CA PHE A 61 8.84 8.70 12.04
C PHE A 61 10.25 8.52 12.64
N ASP A 62 11.12 7.74 11.98
CA ASP A 62 12.49 7.52 12.43
C ASP A 62 13.30 8.83 12.45
N LEU A 63 13.05 9.73 11.49
CA LEU A 63 13.62 11.08 11.49
C LEU A 63 13.22 11.85 12.75
N LEU A 64 11.92 11.89 13.10
CA LEU A 64 11.45 12.60 14.29
C LEU A 64 11.99 11.98 15.56
N GLU A 65 12.14 10.65 15.62
CA GLU A 65 12.73 9.94 16.77
C GLU A 65 14.19 10.34 16.97
N SER A 66 15.03 10.28 15.92
CA SER A 66 16.42 10.69 16.01
C SER A 66 16.57 12.18 16.34
N MET A 67 15.75 13.04 15.72
CA MET A 67 15.72 14.47 16.08
C MET A 67 15.36 14.68 17.54
N ALA A 68 14.35 14.00 18.07
CA ALA A 68 13.94 14.12 19.46
C ALA A 68 15.06 13.70 20.44
N VAL A 69 15.83 12.67 20.09
CA VAL A 69 17.02 12.25 20.87
C VAL A 69 18.09 13.34 20.85
N ALA A 70 18.44 13.85 19.68
CA ALA A 70 19.46 14.90 19.53
C ALA A 70 19.06 16.21 20.24
N MET A 71 17.79 16.59 20.18
CA MET A 71 17.29 17.78 20.86
C MET A 71 17.27 17.63 22.39
N ARG A 72 16.94 16.44 22.90
CA ARG A 72 17.09 16.14 24.35
C ARG A 72 18.54 16.25 24.84
N ALA A 73 19.51 15.97 23.99
CA ALA A 73 20.93 16.16 24.28
C ALA A 73 21.36 17.65 24.22
N GLY A 74 20.42 18.58 23.97
CA GLY A 74 20.66 20.02 23.94
C GLY A 74 21.10 20.55 22.56
N ASN A 75 21.04 19.75 21.51
CA ASN A 75 21.37 20.23 20.17
C ASN A 75 20.30 21.20 19.64
N PRO A 76 20.69 22.30 18.99
CA PRO A 76 19.77 23.12 18.23
C PRO A 76 19.13 22.34 17.10
N LEU A 77 17.92 22.74 16.64
CA LEU A 77 17.13 22.05 15.66
C LEU A 77 17.90 21.70 14.38
N LEU A 78 18.65 22.65 13.80
CA LEU A 78 19.47 22.38 12.61
C LEU A 78 20.50 21.28 12.84
N LYS A 79 21.19 21.34 13.99
CA LYS A 79 22.16 20.30 14.33
C LYS A 79 21.48 18.97 14.59
N SER A 80 20.27 18.96 15.13
CA SER A 80 19.47 17.75 15.31
C SER A 80 19.05 17.14 13.99
N LEU A 81 18.69 17.95 12.98
CA LEU A 81 18.43 17.49 11.61
C LEU A 81 19.67 16.87 10.96
N GLN A 82 20.83 17.49 11.15
CA GLN A 82 22.11 16.96 10.61
C GLN A 82 22.48 15.64 11.28
N SER A 83 22.38 15.57 12.63
CA SER A 83 22.62 14.32 13.36
C SER A 83 21.65 13.22 12.95
N ALA A 84 20.37 13.56 12.82
CA ALA A 84 19.34 12.61 12.37
C ALA A 84 19.61 12.09 10.95
N ARG A 85 20.12 12.94 10.04
CA ARG A 85 20.54 12.48 8.72
C ARG A 85 21.67 11.46 8.81
N GLU A 86 22.67 11.71 9.65
CA GLU A 86 23.80 10.77 9.87
C GLU A 86 23.29 9.43 10.45
N ASP A 87 22.40 9.47 11.45
CA ASP A 87 21.80 8.28 12.03
C ASP A 87 21.00 7.48 11.01
N LEU A 88 20.17 8.16 10.22
CA LEU A 88 19.34 7.53 9.19
C LEU A 88 20.16 6.92 8.06
N MET A 89 21.32 7.47 7.72
CA MET A 89 22.25 6.88 6.74
C MET A 89 22.86 5.55 7.21
N LEU A 90 22.82 5.24 8.52
CA LEU A 90 23.21 3.93 9.05
C LEU A 90 22.10 2.88 8.86
N ILE A 91 20.85 3.30 8.74
CA ILE A 91 19.67 2.44 8.68
C ILE A 91 19.16 2.31 7.23
N TYR A 92 19.24 3.39 6.47
CA TYR A 92 18.70 3.50 5.12
C TYR A 92 19.80 3.72 4.08
N PRO A 93 19.62 3.22 2.85
CA PRO A 93 20.57 3.50 1.76
C PRO A 93 20.56 5.00 1.39
N GLU A 94 21.65 5.48 0.81
CA GLU A 94 21.83 6.90 0.44
C GLU A 94 20.75 7.43 -0.51
N ASP A 95 20.17 6.57 -1.34
CA ASP A 95 19.08 6.90 -2.27
C ASP A 95 17.68 6.82 -1.64
N ALA A 96 17.58 6.66 -0.31
CA ALA A 96 16.31 6.65 0.39
C ALA A 96 15.59 8.00 0.29
N ASP A 97 14.27 7.94 0.11
CA ASP A 97 13.46 9.15 -0.07
C ASP A 97 13.70 10.17 1.06
N ILE A 98 13.78 9.75 2.31
CA ILE A 98 13.99 10.63 3.46
C ILE A 98 15.37 11.29 3.47
N ILE A 99 16.43 10.58 3.05
CA ILE A 99 17.77 11.13 3.00
C ILE A 99 17.83 12.27 1.99
N THR A 100 17.28 12.03 0.80
CA THR A 100 17.16 13.06 -0.25
C THR A 100 16.36 14.27 0.22
N GLU A 101 15.24 14.04 0.90
CA GLU A 101 14.41 15.13 1.43
C GLU A 101 15.11 15.93 2.53
N LEU A 102 15.87 15.27 3.40
CA LEU A 102 16.67 15.94 4.42
C LEU A 102 17.75 16.83 3.82
N GLU A 103 18.40 16.40 2.74
CA GLU A 103 19.36 17.23 2.03
C GLU A 103 18.72 18.50 1.45
N ILE A 104 17.50 18.35 0.89
CA ILE A 104 16.71 19.49 0.40
C ILE A 104 16.35 20.44 1.56
N ILE A 105 15.85 19.92 2.67
CA ILE A 105 15.42 20.72 3.85
C ILE A 105 16.62 21.46 4.44
N ILE A 106 17.74 20.76 4.68
CA ILE A 106 18.96 21.38 5.22
C ILE A 106 19.53 22.42 4.24
N GLY A 107 19.52 22.12 2.96
CA GLY A 107 19.95 23.06 1.91
C GLY A 107 19.09 24.32 1.86
N ARG A 108 17.77 24.21 1.96
CA ARG A 108 16.84 25.34 2.01
C ARG A 108 17.07 26.20 3.27
N PHE A 109 17.23 25.56 4.41
CA PHE A 109 17.53 26.27 5.65
C PHE A 109 18.84 27.07 5.58
N ASN A 110 19.89 26.50 5.01
CA ASN A 110 21.15 27.21 4.79
C ASN A 110 21.02 28.41 3.82
N ASN A 111 19.99 28.42 2.98
CA ASN A 111 19.62 29.55 2.12
C ASN A 111 18.58 30.48 2.78
N ALA A 112 18.46 30.47 4.09
CA ALA A 112 17.56 31.29 4.90
C ALA A 112 16.05 31.07 4.63
N VAL A 113 15.67 29.91 4.09
CA VAL A 113 14.25 29.52 3.99
C VAL A 113 13.79 28.96 5.35
N PRO A 114 12.63 29.39 5.89
CA PRO A 114 12.09 28.85 7.12
C PRO A 114 11.90 27.32 7.06
N LEU A 115 12.17 26.62 8.16
CA LEU A 115 12.00 25.18 8.21
C LEU A 115 10.53 24.74 8.05
N SER A 116 9.60 25.55 8.56
CA SER A 116 8.16 25.34 8.35
C SER A 116 7.79 25.29 6.88
N GLU A 117 8.36 26.18 6.07
CA GLU A 117 8.14 26.19 4.62
C GLU A 117 8.77 24.98 3.95
N ALA A 118 9.98 24.58 4.36
CA ALA A 118 10.64 23.40 3.82
C ALA A 118 9.87 22.09 4.12
N PHE A 119 9.32 21.96 5.34
CA PHE A 119 8.47 20.81 5.69
C PHE A 119 7.08 20.89 5.04
N SER A 120 6.52 22.08 4.82
CA SER A 120 5.26 22.24 4.07
C SER A 120 5.40 21.80 2.62
N ASP A 121 6.52 22.11 1.96
CA ASP A 121 6.82 21.64 0.62
C ASP A 121 6.96 20.10 0.57
N LEU A 122 7.61 19.50 1.56
CA LEU A 122 7.67 18.05 1.68
C LEU A 122 6.27 17.43 1.87
N ALA A 123 5.43 18.04 2.70
CA ALA A 123 4.05 17.61 2.93
C ALA A 123 3.23 17.63 1.64
N GLU A 124 3.30 18.72 0.87
CA GLU A 124 2.58 18.86 -0.39
C GLU A 124 3.04 17.82 -1.43
N ARG A 125 4.34 17.61 -1.57
CA ARG A 125 4.90 16.64 -2.52
C ARG A 125 4.65 15.20 -2.13
N SER A 126 4.69 14.86 -0.84
CA SER A 126 4.48 13.50 -0.34
C SER A 126 3.00 13.13 -0.22
N GLY A 127 2.12 14.11 -0.01
CA GLY A 127 0.70 13.90 0.30
C GLY A 127 0.46 13.24 1.65
N LEU A 128 1.45 13.25 2.56
CA LEU A 128 1.36 12.68 3.90
C LEU A 128 0.81 13.69 4.90
N GLU A 129 -0.36 13.36 5.48
CA GLU A 129 -1.05 14.18 6.47
C GLU A 129 -0.20 14.39 7.74
N ASP A 130 0.57 13.36 8.15
CA ASP A 130 1.43 13.42 9.32
C ASP A 130 2.53 14.49 9.16
N ILE A 131 3.12 14.61 7.95
CA ILE A 131 4.10 15.67 7.64
C ILE A 131 3.44 17.04 7.56
N ALA A 132 2.23 17.12 6.99
CA ALA A 132 1.47 18.36 6.91
C ALA A 132 1.09 18.89 8.31
N SER A 133 0.66 18.00 9.19
CA SER A 133 0.36 18.32 10.59
C SER A 133 1.60 18.82 11.32
N PHE A 134 2.73 18.12 11.19
CA PHE A 134 4.01 18.56 11.76
C PHE A 134 4.41 19.94 11.25
N ALA A 135 4.40 20.17 9.93
CA ALA A 135 4.76 21.45 9.32
C ALA A 135 3.86 22.60 9.84
N SER A 136 2.54 22.37 9.93
CA SER A 136 1.56 23.35 10.41
C SER A 136 1.78 23.72 11.88
N ILE A 137 1.98 22.73 12.74
CA ILE A 137 2.24 22.94 14.17
C ILE A 137 3.58 23.66 14.33
N TYR A 138 4.62 23.21 13.61
CA TYR A 138 5.95 23.80 13.67
C TYR A 138 5.93 25.27 13.22
N ALA A 139 5.19 25.64 12.17
CA ALA A 139 5.04 27.02 11.70
C ALA A 139 4.48 27.97 12.79
N THR A 140 3.66 27.44 13.71
CA THR A 140 3.06 28.23 14.78
C THR A 140 4.09 28.67 15.85
N ILE A 141 5.18 27.92 15.98
CA ILE A 141 6.21 28.13 17.00
C ILE A 141 7.55 28.56 16.44
N GLU A 142 7.73 28.52 15.13
CA GLU A 142 8.95 28.97 14.49
C GLU A 142 9.29 30.39 14.93
N GLY A 143 10.51 30.58 15.43
CA GLY A 143 10.95 31.87 16.04
C GLY A 143 10.57 32.06 17.50
N LYS A 144 9.78 31.16 18.12
CA LYS A 144 9.50 31.19 19.57
C LYS A 144 10.45 30.24 20.29
N SER A 145 11.41 30.76 21.02
CA SER A 145 12.45 29.97 21.69
C SER A 145 11.88 28.89 22.62
N GLY A 146 12.34 27.67 22.52
CA GLY A 146 12.21 26.63 23.55
C GLY A 146 11.08 25.63 23.41
N ARG A 147 10.30 25.62 22.29
CA ARG A 147 9.19 24.67 22.13
C ARG A 147 9.34 23.69 20.95
N ALA A 148 10.43 23.80 20.22
CA ALA A 148 10.62 22.93 19.04
C ALA A 148 10.82 21.46 19.42
N ASP A 149 11.52 21.19 20.52
CA ASP A 149 11.76 19.86 21.08
C ASP A 149 10.45 19.21 21.57
N GLU A 150 9.57 19.98 22.20
CA GLU A 150 8.28 19.53 22.67
C GLU A 150 7.41 19.06 21.50
N ILE A 151 7.35 19.86 20.41
CA ILE A 151 6.55 19.54 19.23
C ILE A 151 7.10 18.36 18.45
N VAL A 152 8.42 18.28 18.25
CA VAL A 152 9.02 17.13 17.59
C VAL A 152 8.67 15.84 18.36
N ARG A 153 8.79 15.86 19.67
CA ARG A 153 8.47 14.71 20.53
C ARG A 153 6.98 14.38 20.52
N GLU A 154 6.10 15.38 20.65
CA GLU A 154 4.66 15.17 20.64
C GLU A 154 4.19 14.60 19.30
N THR A 155 4.68 15.15 18.19
CA THR A 155 4.35 14.63 16.85
C THR A 155 4.88 13.21 16.65
N GLN A 156 6.10 12.94 17.09
CA GLN A 156 6.67 11.58 17.05
C GLN A 156 5.80 10.60 17.83
N GLN A 157 5.33 10.97 19.04
CA GLN A 157 4.47 10.11 19.84
C GLN A 157 3.12 9.86 19.16
N ILE A 158 2.47 10.89 18.62
CA ILE A 158 1.20 10.76 17.90
C ILE A 158 1.35 9.81 16.68
N ILE A 159 2.43 9.95 15.92
CA ILE A 159 2.69 9.08 14.78
C ILE A 159 2.96 7.63 15.24
N ALA A 160 3.73 7.45 16.33
CA ALA A 160 3.98 6.14 16.90
C ALA A 160 2.69 5.43 17.32
N ASP A 161 1.84 6.11 18.11
CA ASP A 161 0.57 5.58 18.58
C ASP A 161 -0.36 5.22 17.40
N LYS A 162 -0.40 6.07 16.38
CA LYS A 162 -1.17 5.81 15.16
C LYS A 162 -0.66 4.59 14.39
N MET A 163 0.66 4.45 14.26
CA MET A 163 1.27 3.29 13.60
C MET A 163 1.06 2.00 14.39
N GLU A 164 1.12 2.03 15.72
CA GLU A 164 0.85 0.89 16.59
C GLU A 164 -0.60 0.38 16.41
N ILE A 165 -1.57 1.31 16.44
CA ILE A 165 -2.98 0.99 16.20
C ILE A 165 -3.18 0.41 14.79
N GLU A 166 -2.56 0.97 13.76
CA GLU A 166 -2.64 0.46 12.40
C GLU A 166 -2.06 -0.96 12.28
N MET A 167 -0.94 -1.26 12.94
CA MET A 167 -0.36 -2.60 12.97
C MET A 167 -1.25 -3.60 13.72
N GLU A 168 -1.87 -3.20 14.83
CA GLU A 168 -2.80 -4.03 15.58
C GLU A 168 -4.02 -4.38 14.72
N ILE A 169 -4.63 -3.37 14.06
CA ILE A 169 -5.74 -3.58 13.13
C ILE A 169 -5.33 -4.53 11.99
N ASP A 170 -4.18 -4.32 11.35
CA ASP A 170 -3.74 -5.18 10.25
C ASP A 170 -3.47 -6.62 10.70
N THR A 171 -2.98 -6.80 11.92
CA THR A 171 -2.78 -8.12 12.54
C THR A 171 -4.13 -8.82 12.77
N LEU A 172 -5.11 -8.14 13.36
CA LEU A 172 -6.46 -8.66 13.57
C LEU A 172 -7.16 -8.99 12.25
N MET A 173 -6.98 -8.13 11.24
CA MET A 173 -7.58 -8.30 9.92
C MET A 173 -6.89 -9.37 9.08
N THR A 174 -5.65 -9.75 9.39
CA THR A 174 -4.91 -10.74 8.60
C THR A 174 -5.57 -12.12 8.63
N ALA A 175 -6.06 -12.54 9.78
CA ALA A 175 -6.81 -13.80 9.93
C ALA A 175 -8.09 -13.77 9.08
N ALA A 176 -8.88 -12.71 9.17
CA ALA A 176 -10.11 -12.53 8.39
C ALA A 176 -9.83 -12.45 6.87
N LYS A 177 -8.78 -11.75 6.45
CA LYS A 177 -8.35 -11.68 5.04
C LYS A 177 -7.95 -13.05 4.50
N SER A 178 -7.26 -13.87 5.31
CA SER A 178 -6.88 -15.23 4.95
C SER A 178 -8.09 -16.13 4.79
N GLU A 179 -9.05 -16.08 5.72
CA GLU A 179 -10.31 -16.82 5.66
C GLU A 179 -11.13 -16.45 4.41
N LEU A 180 -11.30 -15.16 4.13
CA LEU A 180 -11.98 -14.68 2.92
C LEU A 180 -11.31 -15.19 1.64
N ASN A 181 -9.99 -15.22 1.59
CA ASN A 181 -9.27 -15.76 0.42
C ASN A 181 -9.56 -17.26 0.24
N ILE A 182 -9.52 -18.06 1.33
CA ILE A 182 -9.85 -19.49 1.27
C ILE A 182 -11.29 -19.68 0.78
N MET A 183 -12.25 -18.94 1.34
CA MET A 183 -13.66 -19.03 0.94
C MET A 183 -13.88 -18.66 -0.53
N LEU A 184 -13.10 -17.71 -1.08
CA LEU A 184 -13.17 -17.32 -2.48
C LEU A 184 -12.52 -18.35 -3.43
N PHE A 185 -11.42 -18.97 -3.02
CA PHE A 185 -10.73 -19.93 -3.88
C PHE A 185 -11.36 -21.33 -3.87
N MET A 186 -11.99 -21.73 -2.74
CA MET A 186 -12.57 -23.08 -2.59
C MET A 186 -13.58 -23.46 -3.69
N PRO A 187 -14.55 -22.63 -4.08
CA PRO A 187 -15.48 -22.96 -5.17
C PRO A 187 -14.76 -23.22 -6.52
N LEU A 188 -13.70 -22.46 -6.81
CA LEU A 188 -12.92 -22.64 -8.03
C LEU A 188 -12.15 -23.97 -8.02
N VAL A 189 -11.57 -24.33 -6.88
CA VAL A 189 -10.88 -25.60 -6.69
C VAL A 189 -11.86 -26.76 -6.87
N ILE A 190 -13.04 -26.70 -6.22
CA ILE A 190 -14.07 -27.74 -6.34
C ILE A 190 -14.55 -27.90 -7.78
N LEU A 191 -14.87 -26.80 -8.46
CA LEU A 191 -15.26 -26.82 -9.87
C LEU A 191 -14.14 -27.36 -10.78
N GLY A 192 -12.89 -27.01 -10.51
CA GLY A 192 -11.73 -27.54 -11.24
C GLY A 192 -11.57 -29.05 -11.07
N VAL A 193 -11.67 -29.54 -9.84
CA VAL A 193 -11.57 -30.97 -9.53
C VAL A 193 -12.72 -31.74 -10.18
N ILE A 194 -13.97 -31.31 -10.03
CA ILE A 194 -15.13 -31.96 -10.65
C ILE A 194 -15.03 -31.91 -12.19
N GLY A 195 -14.58 -30.78 -12.75
CA GLY A 195 -14.41 -30.62 -14.20
C GLY A 195 -13.31 -31.50 -14.80
N TYR A 196 -12.31 -31.88 -14.00
CA TYR A 196 -11.22 -32.75 -14.43
C TYR A 196 -11.51 -34.25 -14.12
N ALA A 197 -11.94 -34.56 -12.89
CA ALA A 197 -12.13 -35.94 -12.44
C ALA A 197 -13.56 -36.46 -12.66
N GLY A 198 -14.51 -35.64 -12.98
CA GLY A 198 -15.94 -35.95 -13.05
C GLY A 198 -16.41 -36.66 -14.34
N ALA A 199 -15.52 -37.25 -15.13
CA ALA A 199 -15.83 -38.15 -16.26
C ALA A 199 -17.12 -37.82 -17.03
N GLY A 200 -17.25 -36.59 -17.58
CA GLY A 200 -18.44 -36.16 -18.35
C GLY A 200 -19.59 -35.57 -17.52
N PHE A 201 -19.53 -35.56 -16.20
CA PHE A 201 -20.56 -34.99 -15.36
C PHE A 201 -20.83 -33.49 -15.66
N MET A 202 -19.79 -32.78 -16.03
CA MET A 202 -19.85 -31.34 -16.36
C MET A 202 -20.18 -31.07 -17.85
N ASP A 203 -20.24 -32.09 -18.71
CA ASP A 203 -20.43 -31.88 -20.16
C ASP A 203 -21.79 -31.26 -20.49
N ALA A 204 -22.83 -31.60 -19.73
CA ALA A 204 -24.14 -30.97 -19.85
C ALA A 204 -24.12 -29.46 -19.58
N ILE A 205 -23.24 -29.00 -18.66
CA ILE A 205 -23.07 -27.60 -18.33
C ILE A 205 -22.39 -26.82 -19.47
N TYR A 206 -21.45 -27.47 -20.16
CA TYR A 206 -20.68 -26.82 -21.22
C TYR A 206 -21.38 -26.86 -22.59
N THR A 207 -22.21 -27.89 -22.86
CA THR A 207 -22.82 -28.14 -24.18
C THR A 207 -24.24 -27.59 -24.31
N THR A 208 -25.01 -27.56 -23.20
CA THR A 208 -26.43 -27.14 -23.27
C THR A 208 -26.56 -25.63 -23.07
N THR A 209 -27.60 -25.02 -23.68
CA THR A 209 -27.91 -23.60 -23.49
C THR A 209 -28.25 -23.27 -22.02
N VAL A 210 -28.99 -24.15 -21.36
CA VAL A 210 -29.33 -24.02 -19.94
C VAL A 210 -28.06 -24.04 -19.07
N GLY A 211 -27.16 -24.97 -19.34
CA GLY A 211 -25.89 -25.06 -18.62
C GLY A 211 -25.04 -23.78 -18.74
N ARG A 212 -24.97 -23.19 -19.93
CA ARG A 212 -24.27 -21.91 -20.17
C ARG A 212 -24.89 -20.74 -19.40
N VAL A 213 -26.21 -20.67 -19.32
CA VAL A 213 -26.93 -19.63 -18.54
C VAL A 213 -26.60 -19.80 -17.06
N VAL A 214 -26.64 -21.03 -16.54
CA VAL A 214 -26.29 -21.33 -15.14
C VAL A 214 -24.83 -20.98 -14.85
N SER A 215 -23.89 -21.34 -15.72
CA SER A 215 -22.46 -20.99 -15.58
C SER A 215 -22.25 -19.48 -15.57
N THR A 216 -22.97 -18.73 -16.45
CA THR A 216 -22.87 -17.26 -16.48
C THR A 216 -23.42 -16.63 -15.20
N GLY A 217 -24.55 -17.15 -14.69
CA GLY A 217 -25.12 -16.74 -13.40
C GLY A 217 -24.16 -17.01 -12.23
N GLY A 218 -23.57 -18.19 -12.19
CA GLY A 218 -22.57 -18.57 -11.18
C GLY A 218 -21.33 -17.66 -11.24
N LEU A 219 -20.83 -17.37 -12.44
CA LEU A 219 -19.71 -16.45 -12.63
C LEU A 219 -20.05 -15.02 -12.16
N ALA A 220 -21.26 -14.54 -12.46
CA ALA A 220 -21.71 -13.22 -12.01
C ALA A 220 -21.78 -13.12 -10.49
N VAL A 221 -22.32 -14.15 -9.81
CA VAL A 221 -22.36 -14.22 -8.34
C VAL A 221 -20.93 -14.26 -7.79
N PHE A 222 -20.03 -15.03 -8.40
CA PHE A 222 -18.62 -15.12 -7.99
C PHE A 222 -17.91 -13.76 -8.11
N ILE A 223 -18.09 -13.04 -9.22
CA ILE A 223 -17.52 -11.70 -9.41
C ILE A 223 -18.07 -10.71 -8.39
N LEU A 224 -19.37 -10.71 -8.12
CA LEU A 224 -20.01 -9.86 -7.11
C LEU A 224 -19.43 -10.16 -5.71
N SER A 225 -19.32 -11.42 -5.34
CA SER A 225 -18.72 -11.84 -4.07
C SER A 225 -17.27 -11.40 -3.96
N PHE A 226 -16.49 -11.51 -5.04
CA PHE A 226 -15.11 -11.05 -5.09
C PHE A 226 -14.98 -9.53 -4.91
N ILE A 227 -15.84 -8.75 -5.56
CA ILE A 227 -15.86 -7.29 -5.43
C ILE A 227 -16.24 -6.89 -4.00
N MET A 228 -17.27 -7.52 -3.41
CA MET A 228 -17.68 -7.26 -2.04
C MET A 228 -16.58 -7.63 -1.04
N ALA A 229 -15.97 -8.81 -1.17
CA ALA A 229 -14.88 -9.25 -0.31
C ALA A 229 -13.69 -8.27 -0.36
N ARG A 230 -13.31 -7.82 -1.56
CA ARG A 230 -12.25 -6.78 -1.71
C ARG A 230 -12.65 -5.45 -1.08
N LYS A 231 -13.89 -5.01 -1.24
CA LYS A 231 -14.37 -3.76 -0.66
C LYS A 231 -14.33 -3.81 0.87
N PHE A 232 -14.79 -4.89 1.48
CA PHE A 232 -14.72 -5.09 2.94
C PHE A 232 -13.27 -5.23 3.45
N SER A 233 -12.42 -5.95 2.70
CA SER A 233 -10.99 -6.08 3.05
C SER A 233 -10.19 -4.79 2.86
N SER A 234 -10.67 -3.82 2.08
CA SER A 234 -10.01 -2.53 1.82
C SER A 234 -10.48 -1.40 2.75
N VAL A 235 -11.43 -1.66 3.65
CA VAL A 235 -11.90 -0.70 4.68
C VAL A 235 -10.87 -0.53 5.81
N SER A 236 -9.77 -1.25 5.79
CA SER A 236 -8.60 -0.96 6.59
C SER A 236 -7.84 0.22 5.93
N LEU A 237 -8.13 1.48 6.41
CA LEU A 237 -7.32 2.71 6.31
C LEU A 237 -6.82 3.13 4.92
#